data_0e058cddcc9d5d1ad0e29d97f9460b54
#
_entry.id   0e058cddcc9d5d1ad0e29d97f9460b54
#
_cell.length_a   1.000
_cell.length_b   1.000
_cell.length_c   1.000
_cell.angle_alpha   90.00
_cell.angle_beta   90.00
_cell.angle_gamma   90.00
#
_symmetry.space_group_name_H-M   'P 1'
#
loop_
_entity.id
_entity.type
_entity.pdbx_description
1 polymer ?
#
loop_
_entity_poly.entity_id
_entity_poly.type
_entity_poly.pdbx_seq_one_letter_code
_entity_poly.pdbx_strand_id
1 'polypeptide(L)'
;VDIVAINYMNVADYIEAGDLICLGVMSDTPVDGINFPTFAEQGYDKVVSTKKYEVKFPKGVDQAIVDKLAAACKEVVESDAFAETLKKFYAEPLWRDAETMNAEDPAEVEALKAGLAE
;
A
#
# COMPACT_ATOMS: atom_id res chain seq x y z
N VAL A 1 -23.73 -1.42 5.56
CA VAL A 1 -22.98 -2.48 4.82
C VAL A 1 -22.63 -3.58 5.79
N ASP A 2 -22.64 -4.81 5.34
CA ASP A 2 -22.38 -5.98 6.18
C ASP A 2 -20.87 -6.34 6.19
N ILE A 3 -20.17 -6.07 5.07
CA ILE A 3 -18.72 -6.30 4.91
C ILE A 3 -18.13 -5.13 4.15
N VAL A 4 -16.91 -4.72 4.50
CA VAL A 4 -16.16 -3.66 3.83
C VAL A 4 -14.68 -4.04 3.69
N ALA A 5 -14.08 -3.73 2.54
CA ALA A 5 -12.65 -3.74 2.34
C ALA A 5 -12.15 -2.28 2.32
N ILE A 6 -11.31 -1.92 3.29
CA ILE A 6 -10.92 -0.52 3.51
C ILE A 6 -9.55 -0.46 4.20
N ASN A 7 -8.85 0.68 4.12
CA ASN A 7 -7.61 0.87 4.85
C ASN A 7 -7.85 0.82 6.37
N TYR A 8 -7.00 0.08 7.08
CA TYR A 8 -7.09 -0.11 8.52
C TYR A 8 -7.17 1.21 9.30
N MET A 9 -6.36 2.20 8.93
CA MET A 9 -6.36 3.53 9.57
C MET A 9 -7.74 4.22 9.61
N ASN A 10 -8.64 3.89 8.68
CA ASN A 10 -9.96 4.51 8.62
C ASN A 10 -10.99 3.82 9.51
N VAL A 11 -10.65 2.67 10.07
CA VAL A 11 -11.56 1.83 10.85
C VAL A 11 -10.98 1.38 12.19
N ALA A 12 -9.76 1.74 12.49
CA ALA A 12 -9.06 1.34 13.72
C ALA A 12 -9.90 1.65 14.97
N ASP A 13 -10.40 2.88 15.09
CA ASP A 13 -11.21 3.31 16.23
C ASP A 13 -12.51 2.51 16.37
N TYR A 14 -13.15 2.13 15.27
CA TYR A 14 -14.37 1.30 15.28
C TYR A 14 -14.08 -0.14 15.68
N ILE A 15 -12.91 -0.65 15.32
CA ILE A 15 -12.47 -1.99 15.72
C ILE A 15 -12.14 -1.99 17.20
N GLU A 16 -11.45 -0.97 17.72
CA GLU A 16 -11.15 -0.80 19.15
C GLU A 16 -12.42 -0.63 19.98
N ALA A 17 -13.42 0.07 19.45
CA ALA A 17 -14.72 0.22 20.10
C ALA A 17 -15.57 -1.06 20.06
N GLY A 18 -15.22 -2.06 19.25
CA GLY A 18 -15.97 -3.29 19.07
C GLY A 18 -17.15 -3.16 18.09
N ASP A 19 -17.25 -2.05 17.37
CA ASP A 19 -18.31 -1.81 16.38
C ASP A 19 -18.05 -2.55 15.06
N LEU A 20 -16.77 -2.89 14.79
CA LEU A 20 -16.34 -3.64 13.63
C LEU A 20 -15.45 -4.83 14.05
N ILE A 21 -15.55 -5.91 13.30
CA ILE A 21 -14.69 -7.08 13.45
C ILE A 21 -13.74 -7.15 12.25
N CYS A 22 -12.44 -7.15 12.48
CA CYS A 22 -11.44 -7.38 11.45
C CYS A 22 -11.38 -8.88 11.13
N LEU A 23 -11.68 -9.24 9.88
CA LEU A 23 -11.62 -10.64 9.42
C LEU A 23 -10.21 -11.03 8.97
N GLY A 24 -9.39 -10.09 8.56
CA GLY A 24 -8.02 -10.30 8.12
C GLY A 24 -7.45 -9.08 7.42
N VAL A 25 -6.13 -9.05 7.29
CA VAL A 25 -5.37 -8.00 6.61
C VAL A 25 -4.94 -8.48 5.23
N MET A 26 -5.19 -7.66 4.19
CA MET A 26 -4.83 -7.97 2.80
C MET A 26 -3.36 -7.66 2.52
N SER A 27 -2.46 -8.24 3.32
CA SER A 27 -1.01 -8.11 3.17
C SER A 27 -0.39 -9.51 3.06
N ASP A 28 0.72 -9.61 2.35
CA ASP A 28 1.53 -10.83 2.26
C ASP A 28 2.32 -11.10 3.54
N THR A 29 2.56 -10.04 4.33
CA THR A 29 3.25 -10.11 5.62
C THR A 29 2.47 -9.35 6.70
N PRO A 30 2.62 -9.70 8.00
CA PRO A 30 2.06 -8.92 9.10
C PRO A 30 2.51 -7.45 9.04
N VAL A 31 1.61 -6.53 9.35
CA VAL A 31 1.86 -5.08 9.37
C VAL A 31 2.06 -4.63 10.81
N ASP A 32 3.12 -3.85 11.06
CA ASP A 32 3.42 -3.33 12.40
C ASP A 32 2.25 -2.49 12.96
N GLY A 33 1.92 -2.73 14.21
CA GLY A 33 0.78 -2.08 14.88
C GLY A 33 -0.60 -2.65 14.54
N ILE A 34 -0.73 -3.63 13.65
CA ILE A 34 -1.99 -4.32 13.34
C ILE A 34 -1.95 -5.74 13.91
N ASN A 35 -2.71 -5.99 14.98
CA ASN A 35 -2.74 -7.28 15.68
C ASN A 35 -3.83 -8.23 15.15
N PHE A 36 -3.97 -8.31 13.84
CA PHE A 36 -4.88 -9.23 13.16
C PHE A 36 -4.13 -10.06 12.14
N PRO A 37 -4.53 -11.33 11.94
CA PRO A 37 -3.86 -12.20 10.97
C PRO A 37 -4.06 -11.65 9.54
N THR A 38 -3.07 -11.88 8.70
CA THR A 38 -3.22 -11.65 7.25
C THR A 38 -4.12 -12.73 6.65
N PHE A 39 -4.69 -12.47 5.48
CA PHE A 39 -5.41 -13.51 4.74
C PHE A 39 -4.46 -14.64 4.30
N ALA A 40 -3.20 -14.36 4.03
CA ALA A 40 -2.18 -15.35 3.71
C ALA A 40 -1.96 -16.32 4.89
N GLU A 41 -1.83 -15.82 6.11
CA GLU A 41 -1.72 -16.66 7.32
C GLU A 41 -2.97 -17.53 7.57
N GLN A 42 -4.11 -17.13 7.04
CA GLN A 42 -5.36 -17.91 7.11
C GLN A 42 -5.55 -18.87 5.93
N GLY A 43 -4.55 -19.01 5.04
CA GLY A 43 -4.58 -19.92 3.90
C GLY A 43 -5.13 -19.31 2.60
N TYR A 44 -5.33 -17.99 2.56
CA TYR A 44 -5.81 -17.25 1.39
C TYR A 44 -4.69 -16.38 0.81
N ASP A 45 -3.62 -17.00 0.35
CA ASP A 45 -2.39 -16.38 -0.14
C ASP A 45 -2.56 -15.48 -1.38
N LYS A 46 -3.67 -15.61 -2.11
CA LYS A 46 -4.01 -14.75 -3.25
C LYS A 46 -4.75 -13.47 -2.86
N VAL A 47 -5.19 -13.33 -1.61
CA VAL A 47 -5.92 -12.16 -1.14
C VAL A 47 -4.92 -11.13 -0.60
N VAL A 48 -4.19 -10.51 -1.52
CA VAL A 48 -3.24 -9.43 -1.23
C VAL A 48 -3.64 -8.20 -2.00
N SER A 49 -3.75 -7.07 -1.33
CA SER A 49 -4.04 -5.78 -1.94
C SER A 49 -3.33 -4.66 -1.18
N THR A 50 -2.29 -4.12 -1.79
CA THR A 50 -1.48 -3.05 -1.18
C THR A 50 -1.82 -1.71 -1.82
N LYS A 51 -2.09 -0.70 -1.00
CA LYS A 51 -2.29 0.66 -1.48
C LYS A 51 -0.94 1.33 -1.72
N LYS A 52 -0.73 1.82 -2.93
CA LYS A 52 0.46 2.58 -3.32
C LYS A 52 0.14 4.07 -3.39
N TYR A 53 1.08 4.90 -3.01
CA TYR A 53 1.06 6.34 -3.22
C TYR A 53 2.15 6.69 -4.23
N GLU A 54 1.78 7.32 -5.33
CA GLU A 54 2.66 7.57 -6.46
C GLU A 54 2.71 9.05 -6.81
N VAL A 55 3.89 9.51 -7.23
CA VAL A 55 4.06 10.83 -7.85
C VAL A 55 4.20 10.64 -9.35
N LYS A 56 3.27 11.18 -10.13
CA LYS A 56 3.25 11.06 -11.59
C LYS A 56 3.46 12.41 -12.26
N PHE A 57 4.17 12.40 -13.38
CA PHE A 57 4.39 13.54 -14.23
C PHE A 57 3.60 13.43 -15.54
N PRO A 58 3.18 14.56 -16.13
CA PRO A 58 2.71 14.55 -17.51
C PRO A 58 3.80 14.07 -18.47
N LYS A 59 3.38 13.50 -19.61
CA LYS A 59 4.32 13.12 -20.66
C LYS A 59 5.07 14.35 -21.20
N GLY A 60 6.39 14.22 -21.36
CA GLY A 60 7.24 15.25 -21.95
C GLY A 60 7.85 16.24 -20.95
N VAL A 61 7.73 15.99 -19.65
CA VAL A 61 8.51 16.72 -18.64
C VAL A 61 10.00 16.42 -18.81
N ASP A 62 10.83 17.45 -18.63
CA ASP A 62 12.29 17.32 -18.68
C ASP A 62 12.78 16.28 -17.67
N GLN A 63 13.62 15.36 -18.14
CA GLN A 63 14.12 14.26 -17.31
C GLN A 63 14.91 14.77 -16.10
N ALA A 64 15.63 15.87 -16.21
CA ALA A 64 16.38 16.45 -15.11
C ALA A 64 15.46 16.93 -13.97
N ILE A 65 14.23 17.35 -14.28
CA ILE A 65 13.22 17.73 -13.27
C ILE A 65 12.71 16.46 -12.57
N VAL A 66 12.41 15.42 -13.34
CA VAL A 66 11.95 14.11 -12.83
C VAL A 66 13.00 13.54 -11.89
N ASP A 67 14.25 13.48 -12.31
CA ASP A 67 15.36 12.91 -11.54
C ASP A 67 15.59 13.67 -10.23
N LYS A 68 15.54 15.00 -10.28
CA LYS A 68 15.69 15.84 -9.09
C LYS A 68 14.59 15.60 -8.06
N LEU A 69 13.33 15.51 -8.52
CA LEU A 69 12.23 15.25 -7.59
C LEU A 69 12.24 13.81 -7.08
N ALA A 70 12.56 12.84 -7.94
CA ALA A 70 12.71 11.45 -7.53
C ALA A 70 13.77 11.29 -6.44
N ALA A 71 14.93 11.95 -6.59
CA ALA A 71 15.98 11.94 -5.58
C ALA A 71 15.50 12.54 -4.24
N ALA A 72 14.80 13.67 -4.28
CA ALA A 72 14.26 14.31 -3.08
C ALA A 72 13.17 13.44 -2.40
N CYS A 73 12.29 12.83 -3.20
CA CYS A 73 11.28 11.90 -2.67
C CYS A 73 11.92 10.67 -2.02
N LYS A 74 12.96 10.12 -2.65
CA LYS A 74 13.70 8.99 -2.09
C LYS A 74 14.30 9.32 -0.73
N GLU A 75 14.99 10.45 -0.62
CA GLU A 75 15.58 10.93 0.64
C GLU A 75 14.53 11.04 1.75
N VAL A 76 13.36 11.58 1.43
CA VAL A 76 12.26 11.68 2.40
C VAL A 76 11.73 10.31 2.80
N VAL A 77 11.45 9.43 1.83
CA VAL A 77 10.88 8.09 2.08
C VAL A 77 11.84 7.22 2.91
N GLU A 78 13.14 7.35 2.71
CA GLU A 78 14.18 6.61 3.45
C GLU A 78 14.55 7.25 4.79
N SER A 79 13.92 8.37 5.18
CA SER A 79 14.20 9.05 6.45
C SER A 79 13.48 8.43 7.64
N ASP A 80 14.13 8.40 8.80
CA ASP A 80 13.53 7.96 10.07
C ASP A 80 12.29 8.78 10.44
N ALA A 81 12.31 10.09 10.18
CA ALA A 81 11.19 10.99 10.46
C ALA A 81 9.93 10.62 9.66
N PHE A 82 10.09 10.18 8.42
CA PHE A 82 8.98 9.73 7.60
C PHE A 82 8.47 8.36 8.08
N ALA A 83 9.37 7.43 8.40
CA ALA A 83 9.00 6.14 8.97
C ALA A 83 8.19 6.29 10.27
N GLU A 84 8.64 7.14 11.19
CA GLU A 84 7.89 7.44 12.42
C GLU A 84 6.52 8.10 12.15
N THR A 85 6.42 8.90 11.10
CA THR A 85 5.13 9.47 10.69
C THR A 85 4.19 8.40 10.16
N LEU A 86 4.69 7.47 9.33
CA LEU A 86 3.88 6.41 8.72
C LEU A 86 3.33 5.42 9.74
N LYS A 87 4.04 5.14 10.83
CA LYS A 87 3.54 4.29 11.93
C LYS A 87 2.18 4.74 12.45
N LYS A 88 1.92 6.05 12.50
CA LYS A 88 0.61 6.61 12.92
C LYS A 88 -0.52 6.26 11.95
N PHE A 89 -0.19 5.84 10.76
CA PHE A 89 -1.12 5.46 9.70
C PHE A 89 -1.10 3.97 9.40
N TYR A 90 -0.44 3.16 10.24
CA TYR A 90 -0.26 1.72 10.03
C TYR A 90 0.32 1.43 8.63
N ALA A 91 1.34 2.19 8.25
CA ALA A 91 1.98 2.12 6.95
C ALA A 91 3.50 2.06 7.10
N GLU A 92 4.16 1.47 6.12
CA GLU A 92 5.61 1.33 6.07
C GLU A 92 6.19 2.10 4.90
N PRO A 93 7.40 2.71 5.05
CA PRO A 93 8.06 3.36 3.95
C PRO A 93 8.59 2.32 2.96
N LEU A 94 8.23 2.48 1.70
CA LEU A 94 8.75 1.64 0.62
C LEU A 94 9.05 2.53 -0.58
N TRP A 95 10.34 2.71 -0.87
CA TRP A 95 10.75 3.40 -2.08
C TRP A 95 10.73 2.45 -3.28
N ARG A 96 10.10 2.90 -4.36
CA ARG A 96 10.18 2.27 -5.68
C ARG A 96 10.44 3.35 -6.72
N ASP A 97 11.47 3.14 -7.54
CA ASP A 97 11.79 4.06 -8.62
C ASP A 97 10.83 3.90 -9.82
N ALA A 98 10.93 4.83 -10.76
CA ALA A 98 10.06 4.86 -11.93
C ALA A 98 10.22 3.62 -12.83
N GLU A 99 11.42 3.04 -12.92
CA GLU A 99 11.68 1.85 -13.72
C GLU A 99 10.93 0.65 -13.14
N THR A 100 11.09 0.43 -11.83
CA THR A 100 10.40 -0.63 -11.09
C THR A 100 8.89 -0.49 -11.19
N MET A 101 8.35 0.72 -10.94
CA MET A 101 6.91 0.96 -11.00
C MET A 101 6.34 0.73 -12.39
N ASN A 102 7.00 1.22 -13.44
CA ASN A 102 6.56 1.03 -14.82
C ASN A 102 6.62 -0.45 -15.27
N ALA A 103 7.48 -1.25 -14.67
CA ALA A 103 7.54 -2.69 -14.95
C ALA A 103 6.44 -3.47 -14.22
N GLU A 104 6.08 -3.08 -13.01
CA GLU A 104 5.09 -3.76 -12.16
C GLU A 104 3.64 -3.42 -12.53
N ASP A 105 3.32 -2.15 -12.81
CA ASP A 105 1.96 -1.66 -13.08
C ASP A 105 1.20 -2.47 -14.15
N PRO A 106 1.81 -2.85 -15.31
CA PRO A 106 1.10 -3.65 -16.30
C PRO A 106 0.67 -5.03 -15.78
N ALA A 107 1.50 -5.69 -14.99
CA ALA A 107 1.18 -6.99 -14.42
C ALA A 107 0.05 -6.91 -13.41
N GLU A 108 0.01 -5.86 -12.58
CA GLU A 108 -1.08 -5.61 -11.65
C GLU A 108 -2.40 -5.34 -12.38
N VAL A 109 -2.37 -4.55 -13.45
CA VAL A 109 -3.57 -4.29 -14.27
C VAL A 109 -4.12 -5.56 -14.88
N GLU A 110 -3.26 -6.46 -15.41
CA GLU A 110 -3.70 -7.73 -15.98
C GLU A 110 -4.24 -8.69 -14.89
N ALA A 111 -3.63 -8.71 -13.69
CA ALA A 111 -4.15 -9.49 -12.57
C ALA A 111 -5.54 -9.01 -12.13
N LEU A 112 -5.76 -7.69 -12.07
CA LEU A 112 -7.08 -7.12 -11.76
C LEU A 112 -8.13 -7.45 -12.82
N LYS A 113 -7.77 -7.37 -14.10
CA LYS A 113 -8.68 -7.75 -15.19
C LYS A 113 -9.06 -9.23 -15.14
N ALA A 114 -8.10 -10.10 -14.83
CA ALA A 114 -8.36 -11.54 -14.69
C ALA A 114 -9.33 -11.81 -13.53
N GLY A 115 -9.15 -11.16 -12.37
CA GLY A 115 -10.05 -11.30 -11.23
C GLY A 115 -11.46 -10.75 -11.44
N LEU A 116 -11.63 -9.80 -12.39
CA LEU A 116 -12.96 -9.27 -12.75
C LEU A 116 -13.69 -10.10 -13.82
N ALA A 117 -13.00 -11.05 -14.45
CA ALA A 117 -13.54 -11.90 -15.51
C ALA A 117 -14.18 -13.21 -15.01
N GLU A 118 -13.99 -13.51 -13.71
CA GLU A 118 -14.60 -14.66 -13.02
C GLU A 118 -15.92 -14.24 -12.34
#